data_443367a4839235c226091f61b6be3493
#
_entry.id   443367a4839235c226091f61b6be3493
#
_cell.length_a   1.000
_cell.length_b   1.000
_cell.length_c   1.000
_cell.angle_alpha   90.00
_cell.angle_beta   90.00
_cell.angle_gamma   90.00
#
_symmetry.space_group_name_H-M   'P 1'
#
loop_
_entity.id
_entity.type
_entity.pdbx_description
1 polymer ?
#
loop_
_entity_poly.entity_id
_entity_poly.type
_entity_poly.pdbx_seq_one_letter_code
_entity_poly.pdbx_strand_id
1 'polypeptide(L)'
;MPKFRVSLFSLALMLAVPLAPQAVAKTAAATTASQPEIASGSAMIVDLNTNKVIYSNHPDLVRPIASISKLMTAMVVLDARLPLDEKLKVDISQTPEMKGVYSRVRLNSEISRKDMLLLALMSSENRAAASLAHHYPGGYKAFIKAMNAKAKSLGMNNTRFVEPTGLSVHNVSTARDLTKLLIASKQYPLIGQLSTTREDMATFSNPTYTLPFRNTNHLVYRDNWNIQLTKTGFTNAAGHCLIMRTVINQRPVALV
;
A
#
# COMPACT_ATOMS: atom_id res chain seq x y z
N MET A 1 87.18 -18.27 60.80
CA MET A 1 88.01 -17.13 60.98
C MET A 1 88.44 -16.64 59.60
N PRO A 2 88.49 -15.58 59.03
CA PRO A 2 87.86 -14.29 59.23
C PRO A 2 86.70 -13.99 58.26
N LYS A 3 85.97 -12.97 58.65
CA LYS A 3 84.75 -12.52 57.96
C LYS A 3 85.12 -11.57 56.80
N PHE A 4 84.58 -11.85 55.60
CA PHE A 4 84.60 -10.89 54.50
C PHE A 4 83.20 -10.29 54.31
N ARG A 5 83.13 -8.99 54.45
CA ARG A 5 81.92 -8.19 54.10
C ARG A 5 82.06 -7.79 52.64
N VAL A 6 81.09 -8.13 51.86
CA VAL A 6 80.98 -7.63 50.50
C VAL A 6 79.87 -6.56 50.49
N SER A 7 80.29 -5.34 50.12
CA SER A 7 79.40 -4.19 49.97
C SER A 7 78.71 -4.28 48.62
N LEU A 8 77.38 -4.28 48.58
CA LEU A 8 76.60 -4.16 47.35
C LEU A 8 76.42 -2.71 47.00
N PHE A 9 77.00 -2.31 45.88
CA PHE A 9 76.62 -1.06 45.19
C PHE A 9 75.38 -1.33 44.34
N SER A 10 74.24 -0.71 44.68
CA SER A 10 73.05 -0.72 43.87
C SER A 10 73.09 0.36 42.80
N LEU A 11 73.26 -0.04 41.57
CA LEU A 11 73.12 0.84 40.40
C LEU A 11 71.66 0.95 39.99
N ALA A 12 71.06 2.07 40.30
CA ALA A 12 69.63 2.32 39.85
C ALA A 12 69.68 2.79 38.40
N LEU A 13 69.23 1.89 37.50
CA LEU A 13 69.04 2.22 36.10
C LEU A 13 67.65 2.81 35.94
N MET A 14 67.52 4.13 35.74
CA MET A 14 66.28 4.79 35.39
C MET A 14 65.95 4.51 33.92
N LEU A 15 64.99 3.65 33.66
CA LEU A 15 64.32 3.45 32.34
C LEU A 15 63.32 4.60 32.14
N ALA A 16 63.74 5.57 31.28
CA ALA A 16 62.78 6.56 30.77
C ALA A 16 61.84 5.88 29.74
N VAL A 17 60.59 5.69 30.11
CA VAL A 17 59.49 5.22 29.18
C VAL A 17 59.01 6.45 28.42
N PRO A 18 59.09 6.48 27.08
CA PRO A 18 58.44 7.58 26.33
C PRO A 18 56.91 7.46 26.41
N LEU A 19 56.26 8.48 26.98
CA LEU A 19 54.81 8.65 26.86
C LEU A 19 54.49 8.91 25.39
N ALA A 20 53.92 7.89 24.71
CA ALA A 20 53.26 8.08 23.42
C ALA A 20 51.98 8.87 23.64
N PRO A 21 51.67 9.89 22.83
CA PRO A 21 50.39 10.58 22.89
C PRO A 21 49.26 9.59 22.50
N GLN A 22 48.35 9.32 23.43
CA GLN A 22 47.14 8.59 23.12
C GLN A 22 46.29 9.48 22.21
N ALA A 23 46.17 9.08 20.94
CA ALA A 23 45.21 9.65 20.03
C ALA A 23 43.81 9.34 20.58
N VAL A 24 43.14 10.35 21.13
CA VAL A 24 41.72 10.29 21.47
C VAL A 24 40.97 10.13 20.16
N ALA A 25 40.56 8.90 19.85
CA ALA A 25 39.62 8.64 18.76
C ALA A 25 38.35 9.40 19.10
N LYS A 26 38.11 10.50 18.40
CA LYS A 26 36.81 11.17 18.40
C LYS A 26 35.81 10.17 17.84
N THR A 27 35.06 9.50 18.71
CA THR A 27 33.91 8.74 18.34
C THR A 27 32.94 9.72 17.67
N ALA A 28 32.86 9.66 16.35
CA ALA A 28 31.82 10.35 15.62
C ALA A 28 30.50 9.77 16.15
N ALA A 29 29.77 10.57 16.91
CA ALA A 29 28.42 10.26 17.28
C ALA A 29 27.65 10.07 15.97
N ALA A 30 27.28 8.84 15.68
CA ALA A 30 26.33 8.56 14.61
C ALA A 30 25.09 9.37 14.95
N THR A 31 24.87 10.46 14.21
CA THR A 31 23.61 11.18 14.21
C THR A 31 22.59 10.17 13.72
N THR A 32 21.87 9.54 14.63
CA THR A 32 20.65 8.81 14.32
C THR A 32 19.73 9.85 13.72
N ALA A 33 19.62 9.84 12.39
CA ALA A 33 18.61 10.64 11.71
C ALA A 33 17.28 10.25 12.34
N SER A 34 16.63 11.22 13.00
CA SER A 34 15.32 11.00 13.61
C SER A 34 14.39 10.50 12.51
N GLN A 35 13.73 9.36 12.75
CA GLN A 35 12.74 8.89 11.80
C GLN A 35 11.68 9.98 11.62
N PRO A 36 11.22 10.23 10.38
CA PRO A 36 10.21 11.25 10.16
C PRO A 36 8.97 10.94 11.00
N GLU A 37 8.52 11.91 11.77
CA GLU A 37 7.28 11.83 12.51
C GLU A 37 6.12 11.99 11.54
N ILE A 38 5.30 10.95 11.38
CA ILE A 38 4.12 10.97 10.54
C ILE A 38 2.85 10.85 11.40
N ALA A 39 1.81 11.59 11.02
CA ALA A 39 0.53 11.58 11.71
C ALA A 39 -0.28 10.28 11.51
N SER A 40 0.15 9.40 10.61
CA SER A 40 -0.53 8.13 10.33
C SER A 40 -0.36 7.15 11.48
N GLY A 41 -1.46 6.54 11.93
CA GLY A 41 -1.45 5.54 13.00
C GLY A 41 -0.83 4.20 12.59
N SER A 42 -0.67 3.94 11.30
CA SER A 42 0.02 2.77 10.74
C SER A 42 0.61 3.11 9.38
N ALA A 43 1.85 2.69 9.14
CA ALA A 43 2.53 2.93 7.85
C ALA A 43 3.63 1.91 7.60
N MET A 44 3.94 1.69 6.31
CA MET A 44 5.08 0.90 5.88
C MET A 44 5.57 1.39 4.52
N ILE A 45 6.89 1.53 4.38
CA ILE A 45 7.54 1.84 3.11
C ILE A 45 8.62 0.79 2.85
N VAL A 46 8.58 0.20 1.66
CA VAL A 46 9.49 -0.87 1.25
C VAL A 46 10.17 -0.50 -0.06
N ASP A 47 11.47 -0.72 -0.14
CA ASP A 47 12.23 -0.66 -1.38
C ASP A 47 11.89 -1.88 -2.25
N LEU A 48 11.37 -1.66 -3.45
CA LEU A 48 10.90 -2.72 -4.34
C LEU A 48 12.02 -3.47 -5.08
N ASN A 49 13.26 -2.94 -5.07
CA ASN A 49 14.41 -3.63 -5.65
C ASN A 49 15.03 -4.61 -4.66
N THR A 50 15.06 -4.24 -3.38
CA THR A 50 15.75 -5.00 -2.34
C THR A 50 14.81 -5.71 -1.37
N ASN A 51 13.51 -5.39 -1.42
CA ASN A 51 12.49 -5.79 -0.44
C ASN A 51 12.80 -5.37 1.01
N LYS A 52 13.70 -4.39 1.20
CA LYS A 52 14.02 -3.86 2.51
C LYS A 52 12.97 -2.86 2.98
N VAL A 53 12.60 -2.96 4.25
CA VAL A 53 11.76 -1.96 4.91
C VAL A 53 12.59 -0.69 5.11
N ILE A 54 12.12 0.43 4.52
CA ILE A 54 12.74 1.75 4.67
C ILE A 54 12.17 2.46 5.91
N TYR A 55 10.86 2.30 6.12
CA TYR A 55 10.13 2.90 7.23
C TYR A 55 8.98 2.00 7.65
N SER A 56 8.71 1.93 8.95
CA SER A 56 7.50 1.30 9.46
C SER A 56 7.05 1.95 10.77
N ASN A 57 5.74 2.06 10.91
CA ASN A 57 5.07 2.48 12.14
C ASN A 57 3.83 1.60 12.32
N HIS A 58 3.76 0.85 13.41
CA HIS A 58 2.68 -0.10 13.72
C HIS A 58 2.23 -0.93 12.49
N PRO A 59 3.16 -1.59 11.75
CA PRO A 59 2.87 -2.21 10.45
C PRO A 59 1.93 -3.40 10.55
N ASP A 60 1.76 -3.98 11.73
CA ASP A 60 0.93 -5.16 12.00
C ASP A 60 -0.40 -4.83 12.69
N LEU A 61 -0.70 -3.54 12.85
CA LEU A 61 -1.97 -3.10 13.43
C LEU A 61 -3.11 -3.33 12.44
N VAL A 62 -4.06 -4.18 12.83
CA VAL A 62 -5.26 -4.47 12.03
C VAL A 62 -6.24 -3.29 12.13
N ARG A 63 -6.64 -2.75 10.98
CA ARG A 63 -7.56 -1.61 10.89
C ARG A 63 -8.50 -1.75 9.71
N PRO A 64 -9.67 -1.08 9.73
CA PRO A 64 -10.47 -0.86 8.53
C PRO A 64 -9.63 -0.15 7.47
N ILE A 65 -9.79 -0.54 6.22
CA ILE A 65 -8.95 -0.05 5.10
C ILE A 65 -9.72 0.75 4.06
N ALA A 66 -11.01 0.96 4.27
CA ALA A 66 -11.85 1.72 3.35
C ALA A 66 -11.68 1.26 1.89
N SER A 67 -11.70 2.18 0.95
CA SER A 67 -11.63 1.92 -0.49
C SER A 67 -10.30 1.36 -1.00
N ILE A 68 -9.30 1.16 -0.14
CA ILE A 68 -8.12 0.34 -0.49
C ILE A 68 -8.56 -1.07 -0.91
N SER A 69 -9.67 -1.56 -0.37
CA SER A 69 -10.32 -2.83 -0.75
C SER A 69 -10.53 -2.98 -2.25
N LYS A 70 -10.75 -1.89 -2.99
CA LYS A 70 -10.98 -1.91 -4.44
C LYS A 70 -9.77 -2.36 -5.24
N LEU A 71 -8.56 -2.29 -4.68
CA LEU A 71 -7.38 -2.86 -5.32
C LEU A 71 -7.49 -4.40 -5.38
N MET A 72 -7.91 -5.03 -4.28
CA MET A 72 -8.17 -6.48 -4.28
C MET A 72 -9.34 -6.83 -5.21
N THR A 73 -10.39 -6.04 -5.21
CA THR A 73 -11.53 -6.20 -6.13
C THR A 73 -11.05 -6.22 -7.58
N ALA A 74 -10.20 -5.29 -7.99
CA ALA A 74 -9.66 -5.23 -9.34
C ALA A 74 -8.81 -6.47 -9.68
N MET A 75 -7.97 -6.94 -8.76
CA MET A 75 -7.16 -8.15 -8.98
C MET A 75 -8.04 -9.39 -9.20
N VAL A 76 -9.05 -9.58 -8.38
CA VAL A 76 -9.97 -10.74 -8.49
C VAL A 76 -10.75 -10.69 -9.81
N VAL A 77 -11.21 -9.51 -10.23
CA VAL A 77 -11.88 -9.34 -11.53
C VAL A 77 -10.94 -9.72 -12.68
N LEU A 78 -9.69 -9.28 -12.66
CA LEU A 78 -8.72 -9.57 -13.71
C LEU A 78 -8.27 -11.03 -13.70
N ASP A 79 -8.18 -11.68 -12.56
CA ASP A 79 -7.86 -13.10 -12.44
C ASP A 79 -8.91 -13.99 -13.12
N ALA A 80 -10.16 -13.54 -13.21
CA ALA A 80 -11.24 -14.25 -13.90
C ALA A 80 -11.11 -14.24 -15.43
N ARG A 81 -10.25 -13.36 -16.00
CA ARG A 81 -9.95 -13.26 -17.44
C ARG A 81 -11.19 -13.12 -18.32
N LEU A 82 -12.23 -12.46 -17.83
CA LEU A 82 -13.43 -12.18 -18.60
C LEU A 82 -13.19 -11.04 -19.59
N PRO A 83 -13.98 -10.96 -20.69
CA PRO A 83 -13.86 -9.88 -21.68
C PRO A 83 -14.00 -8.51 -21.03
N LEU A 84 -13.00 -7.64 -21.27
CA LEU A 84 -12.96 -6.30 -20.67
C LEU A 84 -13.92 -5.30 -21.36
N ASP A 85 -14.28 -5.57 -22.59
CA ASP A 85 -15.21 -4.78 -23.40
C ASP A 85 -16.70 -5.17 -23.19
N GLU A 86 -16.94 -6.27 -22.49
CA GLU A 86 -18.30 -6.69 -22.14
C GLU A 86 -19.01 -5.61 -21.31
N LYS A 87 -20.20 -5.23 -21.76
CA LYS A 87 -21.05 -4.27 -21.04
C LYS A 87 -21.75 -4.94 -19.88
N LEU A 88 -21.59 -4.33 -18.71
CA LEU A 88 -22.18 -4.81 -17.46
C LEU A 88 -23.20 -3.81 -16.95
N LYS A 89 -24.31 -4.32 -16.44
CA LYS A 89 -25.33 -3.51 -15.78
C LYS A 89 -24.83 -3.04 -14.41
N VAL A 90 -25.05 -1.79 -14.08
CA VAL A 90 -24.81 -1.24 -12.74
C VAL A 90 -25.84 -1.83 -11.77
N ASP A 91 -25.39 -2.77 -10.96
CA ASP A 91 -26.20 -3.51 -9.99
C ASP A 91 -25.51 -3.58 -8.63
N ILE A 92 -26.18 -3.11 -7.60
CA ILE A 92 -25.69 -3.07 -6.21
C ILE A 92 -26.54 -3.94 -5.27
N SER A 93 -27.45 -4.72 -5.81
CA SER A 93 -28.47 -5.46 -5.03
C SER A 93 -27.88 -6.45 -4.02
N GLN A 94 -26.64 -6.91 -4.25
CA GLN A 94 -25.95 -7.85 -3.37
C GLN A 94 -25.03 -7.15 -2.33
N THR A 95 -24.89 -5.83 -2.38
CA THR A 95 -24.01 -5.05 -1.48
C THR A 95 -24.84 -4.15 -0.57
N PRO A 96 -25.29 -4.64 0.59
CA PRO A 96 -26.17 -3.88 1.49
C PRO A 96 -25.51 -2.61 2.03
N GLU A 97 -24.19 -2.55 2.08
CA GLU A 97 -23.42 -1.37 2.47
C GLU A 97 -23.63 -0.16 1.54
N MET A 98 -24.13 -0.42 0.32
CA MET A 98 -24.47 0.63 -0.64
C MET A 98 -25.78 1.36 -0.34
N LYS A 99 -26.56 0.90 0.66
CA LYS A 99 -27.81 1.57 1.02
C LYS A 99 -27.56 3.00 1.50
N GLY A 100 -28.18 3.96 0.81
CA GLY A 100 -28.04 5.38 1.14
C GLY A 100 -26.73 6.02 0.68
N VAL A 101 -25.84 5.29 0.01
CA VAL A 101 -24.59 5.85 -0.54
C VAL A 101 -24.91 6.58 -1.85
N TYR A 102 -24.56 7.87 -1.88
CA TYR A 102 -24.75 8.70 -3.06
C TYR A 102 -23.78 8.32 -4.19
N SER A 103 -24.28 8.28 -5.40
CA SER A 103 -23.48 8.19 -6.63
C SER A 103 -24.23 8.84 -7.79
N ARG A 104 -23.49 9.44 -8.71
CA ARG A 104 -24.01 9.98 -9.98
C ARG A 104 -24.29 8.89 -11.01
N VAL A 105 -23.67 7.72 -10.85
CA VAL A 105 -23.86 6.57 -11.73
C VAL A 105 -25.27 6.00 -11.52
N ARG A 106 -26.04 5.89 -12.60
CA ARG A 106 -27.43 5.40 -12.51
C ARG A 106 -27.49 3.89 -12.41
N LEU A 107 -28.31 3.39 -11.51
CA LEU A 107 -28.61 1.95 -11.43
C LEU A 107 -29.24 1.48 -12.74
N ASN A 108 -28.95 0.23 -13.10
CA ASN A 108 -29.40 -0.44 -14.33
C ASN A 108 -28.83 0.15 -15.63
N SER A 109 -28.06 1.24 -15.61
CA SER A 109 -27.28 1.64 -16.78
C SER A 109 -26.12 0.68 -17.02
N GLU A 110 -25.51 0.74 -18.19
CA GLU A 110 -24.48 -0.21 -18.60
C GLU A 110 -23.19 0.52 -18.99
N ILE A 111 -22.06 -0.10 -18.67
CA ILE A 111 -20.73 0.34 -19.09
C ILE A 111 -19.79 -0.87 -19.18
N SER A 112 -18.69 -0.78 -19.91
CA SER A 112 -17.76 -1.90 -20.05
C SER A 112 -17.15 -2.31 -18.71
N ARG A 113 -16.76 -3.59 -18.59
CA ARG A 113 -16.01 -4.09 -17.43
C ARG A 113 -14.74 -3.29 -17.19
N LYS A 114 -14.00 -2.93 -18.26
CA LYS A 114 -12.81 -2.10 -18.16
C LYS A 114 -13.11 -0.73 -17.57
N ASP A 115 -14.20 -0.09 -18.02
CA ASP A 115 -14.56 1.24 -17.53
C ASP A 115 -15.08 1.16 -16.08
N MET A 116 -15.77 0.09 -15.68
CA MET A 116 -16.08 -0.14 -14.26
C MET A 116 -14.81 -0.25 -13.41
N LEU A 117 -13.80 -0.98 -13.87
CA LEU A 117 -12.48 -1.04 -13.22
C LEU A 117 -11.82 0.34 -13.13
N LEU A 118 -11.86 1.11 -14.22
CA LEU A 118 -11.34 2.48 -14.25
C LEU A 118 -12.02 3.35 -13.19
N LEU A 119 -13.35 3.36 -13.15
CA LEU A 119 -14.10 4.18 -12.19
C LEU A 119 -13.84 3.76 -10.73
N ALA A 120 -13.75 2.45 -10.47
CA ALA A 120 -13.46 1.93 -9.14
C ALA A 120 -12.06 2.31 -8.66
N LEU A 121 -11.06 2.27 -9.54
CA LEU A 121 -9.66 2.53 -9.20
C LEU A 121 -9.32 4.03 -9.20
N MET A 122 -9.69 4.76 -10.24
CA MET A 122 -9.39 6.18 -10.43
C MET A 122 -10.21 7.07 -9.49
N SER A 123 -11.52 6.88 -9.47
CA SER A 123 -12.48 7.74 -8.78
C SER A 123 -13.10 7.11 -7.55
N SER A 124 -12.68 5.90 -7.18
CA SER A 124 -13.22 5.18 -6.03
C SER A 124 -14.73 4.96 -6.09
N GLU A 125 -15.29 4.77 -7.30
CA GLU A 125 -16.73 4.65 -7.53
C GLU A 125 -17.27 3.33 -6.93
N ASN A 126 -18.15 3.47 -5.94
CA ASN A 126 -18.63 2.33 -5.17
C ASN A 126 -19.60 1.45 -5.97
N ARG A 127 -20.48 2.06 -6.81
CA ARG A 127 -21.41 1.29 -7.64
C ARG A 127 -20.69 0.46 -8.68
N ALA A 128 -19.56 0.96 -9.20
CA ALA A 128 -18.72 0.20 -10.11
C ALA A 128 -18.10 -1.02 -9.43
N ALA A 129 -17.53 -0.86 -8.24
CA ALA A 129 -16.93 -1.97 -7.49
C ALA A 129 -17.97 -3.03 -7.10
N ALA A 130 -19.14 -2.61 -6.61
CA ALA A 130 -20.25 -3.51 -6.27
C ALA A 130 -20.74 -4.29 -7.51
N SER A 131 -20.88 -3.61 -8.64
CA SER A 131 -21.34 -4.24 -9.90
C SER A 131 -20.34 -5.26 -10.44
N LEU A 132 -19.03 -4.98 -10.34
CA LEU A 132 -17.99 -5.94 -10.73
C LEU A 132 -18.10 -7.25 -9.93
N ALA A 133 -18.37 -7.17 -8.64
CA ALA A 133 -18.57 -8.34 -7.80
C ALA A 133 -19.87 -9.08 -8.13
N HIS A 134 -20.95 -8.35 -8.44
CA HIS A 134 -22.22 -8.91 -8.85
C HIS A 134 -22.10 -9.77 -10.12
N HIS A 135 -21.31 -9.32 -11.09
CA HIS A 135 -21.11 -9.99 -12.38
C HIS A 135 -19.95 -11.00 -12.41
N TYR A 136 -19.42 -11.37 -11.24
CA TYR A 136 -18.35 -12.35 -11.15
C TYR A 136 -18.89 -13.79 -11.41
N PRO A 137 -18.09 -14.68 -12.04
CA PRO A 137 -18.48 -16.06 -12.24
C PRO A 137 -18.79 -16.77 -10.92
N GLY A 138 -19.99 -17.33 -10.78
CA GLY A 138 -20.49 -17.89 -9.53
C GLY A 138 -21.16 -16.88 -8.60
N GLY A 139 -21.20 -15.59 -8.98
CA GLY A 139 -21.92 -14.53 -8.29
C GLY A 139 -21.16 -13.88 -7.14
N TYR A 140 -21.84 -13.00 -6.44
CA TYR A 140 -21.28 -12.13 -5.39
C TYR A 140 -20.57 -12.90 -4.27
N LYS A 141 -21.19 -13.98 -3.75
CA LYS A 141 -20.57 -14.78 -2.67
C LYS A 141 -19.27 -15.44 -3.13
N ALA A 142 -19.23 -15.93 -4.38
CA ALA A 142 -18.01 -16.47 -4.97
C ALA A 142 -16.92 -15.40 -5.10
N PHE A 143 -17.30 -14.17 -5.42
CA PHE A 143 -16.39 -13.03 -5.49
C PHE A 143 -15.72 -12.75 -4.13
N ILE A 144 -16.51 -12.62 -3.06
CA ILE A 144 -15.98 -12.38 -1.71
C ILE A 144 -15.07 -13.52 -1.26
N LYS A 145 -15.45 -14.77 -1.55
CA LYS A 145 -14.60 -15.94 -1.30
C LYS A 145 -13.26 -15.82 -2.06
N ALA A 146 -13.30 -15.38 -3.31
CA ALA A 146 -12.10 -15.19 -4.14
C ALA A 146 -11.20 -14.06 -3.60
N MET A 147 -11.75 -12.95 -3.11
CA MET A 147 -10.98 -11.89 -2.46
C MET A 147 -10.18 -12.43 -1.26
N ASN A 148 -10.80 -13.20 -0.39
CA ASN A 148 -10.14 -13.77 0.79
C ASN A 148 -9.17 -14.90 0.42
N ALA A 149 -9.48 -15.72 -0.59
CA ALA A 149 -8.55 -16.73 -1.11
C ALA A 149 -7.30 -16.09 -1.71
N LYS A 150 -7.46 -14.99 -2.46
CA LYS A 150 -6.32 -14.21 -2.99
C LYS A 150 -5.47 -13.63 -1.86
N ALA A 151 -6.08 -13.02 -0.86
CA ALA A 151 -5.38 -12.51 0.31
C ALA A 151 -4.55 -13.61 0.99
N LYS A 152 -5.13 -14.78 1.21
CA LYS A 152 -4.43 -15.95 1.76
C LYS A 152 -3.26 -16.39 0.89
N SER A 153 -3.45 -16.47 -0.43
CA SER A 153 -2.40 -16.90 -1.37
C SER A 153 -1.21 -15.92 -1.39
N LEU A 154 -1.44 -14.65 -1.08
CA LEU A 154 -0.41 -13.63 -0.96
C LEU A 154 0.23 -13.56 0.44
N GLY A 155 -0.18 -14.42 1.36
CA GLY A 155 0.31 -14.40 2.74
C GLY A 155 -0.21 -13.21 3.56
N MET A 156 -1.36 -12.64 3.18
CA MET A 156 -2.02 -11.54 3.90
C MET A 156 -2.89 -12.10 5.03
N ASN A 157 -2.24 -12.64 6.07
CA ASN A 157 -2.90 -13.44 7.09
C ASN A 157 -3.74 -12.62 8.09
N ASN A 158 -3.56 -11.31 8.12
CA ASN A 158 -4.32 -10.37 8.95
C ASN A 158 -5.31 -9.54 8.13
N THR A 159 -5.72 -10.06 6.97
CA THR A 159 -6.60 -9.37 6.02
C THR A 159 -7.90 -10.14 5.87
N ARG A 160 -9.01 -9.41 5.87
CA ARG A 160 -10.35 -9.96 5.64
C ARG A 160 -11.18 -8.99 4.82
N PHE A 161 -11.89 -9.52 3.85
CA PHE A 161 -12.88 -8.81 3.04
C PHE A 161 -14.27 -9.41 3.27
N VAL A 162 -15.26 -8.56 3.45
CA VAL A 162 -16.68 -8.94 3.56
C VAL A 162 -17.50 -8.39 2.41
N GLU A 163 -16.98 -7.37 1.70
CA GLU A 163 -17.66 -6.76 0.56
C GLU A 163 -16.63 -6.07 -0.38
N PRO A 164 -16.99 -5.70 -1.63
CA PRO A 164 -16.03 -5.29 -2.64
C PRO A 164 -15.62 -3.82 -2.61
N THR A 165 -16.29 -2.95 -1.85
CA THR A 165 -16.12 -1.49 -1.94
C THR A 165 -15.20 -0.89 -0.88
N GLY A 166 -15.17 -1.47 0.32
CA GLY A 166 -14.50 -0.94 1.49
C GLY A 166 -15.37 -0.03 2.36
N LEU A 167 -16.67 0.02 2.12
CA LEU A 167 -17.63 0.74 2.98
C LEU A 167 -17.79 0.07 4.34
N SER A 168 -17.67 -1.25 4.39
CA SER A 168 -17.75 -2.00 5.65
C SER A 168 -16.50 -1.79 6.51
N VAL A 169 -16.72 -1.55 7.79
CA VAL A 169 -15.63 -1.52 8.80
C VAL A 169 -14.97 -2.88 9.00
N HIS A 170 -15.58 -3.95 8.49
CA HIS A 170 -15.07 -5.31 8.58
C HIS A 170 -14.14 -5.69 7.42
N ASN A 171 -13.96 -4.83 6.42
CA ASN A 171 -12.86 -4.92 5.49
C ASN A 171 -11.60 -4.40 6.20
N VAL A 172 -10.77 -5.31 6.67
CA VAL A 172 -9.62 -4.99 7.52
C VAL A 172 -8.33 -5.56 6.95
N SER A 173 -7.23 -4.89 7.24
CA SER A 173 -5.88 -5.34 6.88
C SER A 173 -4.83 -4.66 7.76
N THR A 174 -3.56 -4.89 7.48
CA THR A 174 -2.40 -4.26 8.08
C THR A 174 -1.55 -3.58 7.01
N ALA A 175 -0.71 -2.61 7.39
CA ALA A 175 0.23 -1.99 6.45
C ALA A 175 1.18 -3.02 5.84
N ARG A 176 1.61 -4.03 6.60
CA ARG A 176 2.43 -5.14 6.11
C ARG A 176 1.71 -5.97 5.05
N ASP A 177 0.48 -6.36 5.29
CA ASP A 177 -0.31 -7.16 4.33
C ASP A 177 -0.59 -6.36 3.06
N LEU A 178 -0.95 -5.07 3.19
CA LEU A 178 -1.17 -4.20 2.03
C LEU A 178 0.11 -3.97 1.20
N THR A 179 1.28 -4.00 1.83
CA THR A 179 2.57 -3.99 1.11
C THR A 179 2.71 -5.23 0.22
N LYS A 180 2.30 -6.42 0.71
CA LYS A 180 2.28 -7.65 -0.10
C LYS A 180 1.34 -7.51 -1.30
N LEU A 181 0.18 -6.89 -1.11
CA LEU A 181 -0.78 -6.60 -2.18
C LEU A 181 -0.17 -5.66 -3.23
N LEU A 182 0.52 -4.60 -2.82
CA LEU A 182 1.23 -3.69 -3.71
C LEU A 182 2.33 -4.39 -4.52
N ILE A 183 3.10 -5.28 -3.89
CA ILE A 183 4.12 -6.08 -4.59
C ILE A 183 3.46 -6.97 -5.64
N ALA A 184 2.39 -7.68 -5.28
CA ALA A 184 1.64 -8.54 -6.19
C ALA A 184 1.04 -7.75 -7.37
N SER A 185 0.69 -6.48 -7.17
CA SER A 185 0.11 -5.62 -8.21
C SER A 185 1.04 -5.36 -9.40
N LYS A 186 2.33 -5.65 -9.28
CA LYS A 186 3.27 -5.60 -10.42
C LYS A 186 2.87 -6.54 -11.57
N GLN A 187 2.15 -7.61 -11.28
CA GLN A 187 1.66 -8.57 -12.28
C GLN A 187 0.40 -8.09 -13.00
N TYR A 188 -0.13 -6.92 -12.64
CA TYR A 188 -1.36 -6.36 -13.18
C TYR A 188 -1.11 -4.96 -13.78
N PRO A 189 -0.46 -4.85 -14.96
CA PRO A 189 -0.14 -3.55 -15.57
C PRO A 189 -1.37 -2.67 -15.77
N LEU A 190 -2.52 -3.26 -16.08
CA LEU A 190 -3.78 -2.53 -16.26
C LEU A 190 -4.21 -1.81 -14.98
N ILE A 191 -4.02 -2.40 -13.80
CA ILE A 191 -4.34 -1.74 -12.53
C ILE A 191 -3.47 -0.48 -12.35
N GLY A 192 -2.19 -0.57 -12.66
CA GLY A 192 -1.30 0.59 -12.66
C GLY A 192 -1.80 1.70 -13.57
N GLN A 193 -2.12 1.36 -14.81
CA GLN A 193 -2.64 2.30 -15.83
C GLN A 193 -3.95 2.96 -15.36
N LEU A 194 -4.94 2.17 -14.96
CA LEU A 194 -6.26 2.69 -14.60
C LEU A 194 -6.22 3.53 -13.31
N SER A 195 -5.47 3.09 -12.30
CA SER A 195 -5.38 3.78 -11.02
C SER A 195 -4.63 5.12 -11.10
N THR A 196 -3.78 5.31 -12.11
CA THR A 196 -3.02 6.56 -12.32
C THR A 196 -3.60 7.46 -13.39
N THR A 197 -4.70 7.07 -14.02
CA THR A 197 -5.45 7.92 -14.94
C THR A 197 -5.90 9.19 -14.22
N ARG A 198 -5.61 10.35 -14.79
CA ARG A 198 -5.91 11.66 -14.17
C ARG A 198 -7.41 11.94 -14.16
N GLU A 199 -8.03 11.85 -15.32
CA GLU A 199 -9.47 12.07 -15.52
C GLU A 199 -9.95 11.33 -16.75
N ASP A 200 -11.25 11.09 -16.81
CA ASP A 200 -11.90 10.48 -17.97
C ASP A 200 -13.38 10.85 -18.02
N MET A 201 -13.94 10.79 -19.25
CA MET A 201 -15.37 10.93 -19.52
C MET A 201 -15.99 9.56 -19.71
N ALA A 202 -16.75 9.08 -18.73
CA ALA A 202 -17.40 7.79 -18.83
C ALA A 202 -18.77 7.91 -19.51
N THR A 203 -18.96 7.16 -20.60
CA THR A 203 -20.22 7.12 -21.34
C THR A 203 -20.95 5.80 -21.04
N PHE A 204 -22.13 5.93 -20.49
CA PHE A 204 -23.03 4.84 -20.16
C PHE A 204 -24.08 4.64 -21.26
N SER A 205 -24.65 3.47 -21.32
CA SER A 205 -25.81 3.14 -22.16
C SER A 205 -26.99 2.64 -21.32
N ASN A 206 -28.18 2.64 -21.90
CA ASN A 206 -29.40 2.11 -21.29
C ASN A 206 -29.74 2.71 -19.91
N PRO A 207 -29.94 4.05 -19.78
CA PRO A 207 -29.97 5.08 -20.83
C PRO A 207 -28.59 5.63 -21.17
N THR A 208 -28.45 6.28 -22.33
CA THR A 208 -27.22 6.96 -22.72
C THR A 208 -27.02 8.24 -21.94
N TYR A 209 -25.88 8.37 -21.27
CA TYR A 209 -25.43 9.61 -20.61
C TYR A 209 -23.91 9.54 -20.39
N THR A 210 -23.29 10.71 -20.19
CA THR A 210 -21.83 10.83 -19.98
C THR A 210 -21.56 11.61 -18.70
N LEU A 211 -20.59 11.18 -17.93
CA LEU A 211 -20.15 11.81 -16.69
C LEU A 211 -18.63 11.99 -16.66
N PRO A 212 -18.15 13.16 -16.20
CA PRO A 212 -16.72 13.37 -15.92
C PRO A 212 -16.34 12.72 -14.60
N PHE A 213 -15.17 12.05 -14.59
CA PHE A 213 -14.55 11.49 -13.41
C PHE A 213 -13.09 11.93 -13.29
N ARG A 214 -12.60 12.03 -12.06
CA ARG A 214 -11.24 12.45 -11.74
C ARG A 214 -10.60 11.52 -10.73
N ASN A 215 -9.27 11.47 -10.75
CA ASN A 215 -8.51 10.69 -9.78
C ASN A 215 -8.65 11.31 -8.38
N THR A 216 -8.83 10.45 -7.40
CA THR A 216 -8.92 10.85 -5.99
C THR A 216 -7.57 11.20 -5.37
N ASN A 217 -6.46 10.75 -5.95
CA ASN A 217 -5.12 11.13 -5.51
C ASN A 217 -4.61 12.33 -6.29
N HIS A 218 -4.56 13.49 -5.65
CA HIS A 218 -4.10 14.74 -6.26
C HIS A 218 -2.63 14.71 -6.71
N LEU A 219 -1.82 13.79 -6.21
CA LEU A 219 -0.42 13.66 -6.61
C LEU A 219 -0.25 13.22 -8.08
N VAL A 220 -1.25 12.55 -8.68
CA VAL A 220 -1.19 12.14 -10.09
C VAL A 220 -1.19 13.31 -11.07
N TYR A 221 -1.59 14.51 -10.61
CA TYR A 221 -1.56 15.74 -11.42
C TYR A 221 -0.24 16.50 -11.33
N ARG A 222 0.68 16.05 -10.46
CA ARG A 222 1.97 16.69 -10.24
C ARG A 222 3.06 16.01 -11.06
N ASP A 223 3.76 16.76 -11.91
CA ASP A 223 4.77 16.21 -12.83
C ASP A 223 6.04 15.75 -12.11
N ASN A 224 6.28 16.17 -10.87
CA ASN A 224 7.41 15.72 -10.05
C ASN A 224 7.19 14.38 -9.34
N TRP A 225 6.04 13.73 -9.56
CA TRP A 225 5.72 12.40 -9.03
C TRP A 225 5.66 11.36 -10.14
N ASN A 226 6.38 10.26 -9.96
CA ASN A 226 6.32 9.10 -10.85
C ASN A 226 5.52 7.97 -10.19
N ILE A 227 4.19 8.11 -10.23
CA ILE A 227 3.27 7.17 -9.61
C ILE A 227 2.95 6.06 -10.60
N GLN A 228 3.18 4.80 -10.20
CA GLN A 228 2.94 3.61 -11.01
C GLN A 228 1.63 2.89 -10.65
N LEU A 229 1.14 3.12 -9.45
CA LEU A 229 -0.14 2.64 -8.95
C LEU A 229 -0.53 3.48 -7.73
N THR A 230 -1.81 3.78 -7.58
CA THR A 230 -2.31 4.45 -6.38
C THR A 230 -3.74 4.03 -6.06
N LYS A 231 -4.08 4.00 -4.78
CA LYS A 231 -5.46 3.95 -4.30
C LYS A 231 -5.59 4.70 -3.00
N THR A 232 -6.57 5.57 -2.93
CA THR A 232 -6.97 6.28 -1.72
C THR A 232 -8.20 5.63 -1.08
N GLY A 233 -8.41 5.90 0.19
CA GLY A 233 -9.62 5.50 0.90
C GLY A 233 -9.92 6.44 2.06
N PHE A 234 -11.19 6.58 2.38
CA PHE A 234 -11.64 7.30 3.55
C PHE A 234 -12.98 6.76 4.03
N THR A 235 -13.06 6.47 5.30
CA THR A 235 -14.29 6.38 6.10
C THR A 235 -13.99 6.94 7.49
N ASN A 236 -15.01 7.30 8.26
CA ASN A 236 -14.80 7.78 9.63
C ASN A 236 -14.06 6.76 10.51
N ALA A 237 -14.30 5.46 10.28
CA ALA A 237 -13.65 4.40 11.04
C ALA A 237 -12.20 4.13 10.60
N ALA A 238 -11.91 4.22 9.32
CA ALA A 238 -10.57 3.96 8.77
C ALA A 238 -9.64 5.17 8.85
N GLY A 239 -10.21 6.38 8.80
CA GLY A 239 -9.44 7.60 8.53
C GLY A 239 -8.98 7.67 7.08
N HIS A 240 -8.02 8.55 6.79
CA HIS A 240 -7.41 8.64 5.47
C HIS A 240 -6.44 7.49 5.23
N CYS A 241 -6.65 6.77 4.14
CA CYS A 241 -5.83 5.65 3.71
C CYS A 241 -5.23 5.93 2.33
N LEU A 242 -3.98 5.55 2.16
CA LEU A 242 -3.26 5.63 0.89
C LEU A 242 -2.37 4.41 0.71
N ILE A 243 -2.43 3.81 -0.47
CA ILE A 243 -1.39 2.89 -0.94
C ILE A 243 -0.89 3.34 -2.31
N MET A 244 0.40 3.16 -2.54
CA MET A 244 1.04 3.68 -3.74
C MET A 244 2.30 2.89 -4.09
N ARG A 245 2.51 2.59 -5.38
CA ARG A 245 3.83 2.31 -5.94
C ARG A 245 4.30 3.54 -6.68
N THR A 246 5.50 3.99 -6.36
CA THR A 246 6.08 5.18 -6.99
C THR A 246 7.60 5.07 -7.05
N VAL A 247 8.24 5.97 -7.77
CA VAL A 247 9.71 6.09 -7.80
C VAL A 247 10.10 7.38 -7.11
N ILE A 248 10.93 7.28 -6.08
CA ILE A 248 11.48 8.42 -5.32
C ILE A 248 13.00 8.35 -5.40
N ASN A 249 13.64 9.41 -5.90
CA ASN A 249 15.10 9.46 -6.07
C ASN A 249 15.65 8.20 -6.78
N GLN A 250 15.04 7.82 -7.92
CA GLN A 250 15.37 6.64 -8.74
C GLN A 250 15.15 5.30 -8.02
N ARG A 251 14.55 5.31 -6.85
CA ARG A 251 14.23 4.11 -6.08
C ARG A 251 12.74 3.79 -6.17
N PRO A 252 12.37 2.63 -6.72
CA PRO A 252 10.98 2.19 -6.71
C PRO A 252 10.59 1.74 -5.29
N VAL A 253 9.48 2.27 -4.79
CA VAL A 253 9.00 2.01 -3.45
C VAL A 253 7.52 1.63 -3.45
N ALA A 254 7.14 0.79 -2.49
CA ALA A 254 5.77 0.55 -2.08
C ALA A 254 5.51 1.33 -0.78
N LEU A 255 4.45 2.12 -0.75
CA LEU A 255 4.07 2.98 0.36
C LEU A 255 2.64 2.65 0.79
N VAL A 256 2.47 2.41 2.08
CA VAL A 256 1.18 2.21 2.73
C VAL A 256 1.03 3.19 3.88
#